data_7dceb7759a6b290fd0b85cd8c1e1c40a
#
_entry.id   7dceb7759a6b290fd0b85cd8c1e1c40a
#
_cell.length_a   1.000
_cell.length_b   1.000
_cell.length_c   1.000
_cell.angle_alpha   90.00
_cell.angle_beta   90.00
_cell.angle_gamma   90.00
#
_symmetry.space_group_name_H-M   'P 1'
#
loop_
_entity.id
_entity.type
_entity.pdbx_description
1 polymer ?
#
loop_
_entity_poly.entity_id
_entity_poly.type
_entity_poly.pdbx_seq_one_letter_code
_entity_poly.pdbx_strand_id
1 'polypeptide(L)'
;MKKNVLAGILCLALGMSATAQKLDKFGADLAKKSVMGKEIRVPYTDMTSYFGFIKPGSKPDEVKNGKKMYYIYVWIPVAAPEIGIRMISPVPENNKPTDKDYISPDFTANAADTKSFFDTWVTFERAEGILKIEDVATKAKTAKWTTIETNDDSSEMPVQPSGSKYNSLMRITSDTSNPTKSLVMGLYRIGFTTYKTGEVQGSFLAQLGAPIKLPGVSVAVKPEDLLANRR
;
A
#
# COMPACT_ATOMS: atom_id res chain seq x y z
N MET A 1 -48.09 -12.70 49.67
CA MET A 1 -46.85 -13.37 49.15
C MET A 1 -46.66 -12.96 47.73
N LYS A 2 -45.78 -11.99 47.49
CA LYS A 2 -45.42 -11.52 46.10
C LYS A 2 -44.13 -12.19 45.71
N LYS A 3 -44.15 -13.00 44.66
CA LYS A 3 -42.95 -13.61 44.06
C LYS A 3 -42.38 -12.66 43.00
N ASN A 4 -41.22 -12.10 43.28
CA ASN A 4 -40.44 -11.35 42.29
C ASN A 4 -39.72 -12.34 41.39
N VAL A 5 -40.05 -12.32 40.10
CA VAL A 5 -39.32 -13.02 39.06
C VAL A 5 -38.22 -12.07 38.55
N LEU A 6 -37.01 -12.38 38.92
CA LEU A 6 -35.81 -11.66 38.43
C LEU A 6 -35.44 -12.23 37.05
N ALA A 7 -35.77 -11.50 36.02
CA ALA A 7 -35.33 -11.85 34.64
C ALA A 7 -33.86 -11.47 34.47
N GLY A 8 -33.01 -12.47 34.53
CA GLY A 8 -31.59 -12.30 34.21
C GLY A 8 -31.38 -12.15 32.70
N ILE A 9 -31.00 -10.96 32.27
CA ILE A 9 -30.54 -10.71 30.90
C ILE A 9 -29.12 -11.26 30.80
N LEU A 10 -29.00 -12.44 30.19
CA LEU A 10 -27.71 -13.02 29.83
C LEU A 10 -27.19 -12.30 28.58
N CYS A 11 -26.37 -11.26 28.77
CA CYS A 11 -25.60 -10.66 27.69
C CYS A 11 -24.55 -11.70 27.21
N LEU A 12 -24.87 -12.41 26.14
CA LEU A 12 -23.87 -13.16 25.40
C LEU A 12 -22.91 -12.13 24.76
N ALA A 13 -21.82 -11.84 25.45
CA ALA A 13 -20.66 -11.20 24.84
C ALA A 13 -20.04 -12.22 23.87
N LEU A 14 -20.43 -12.16 22.60
CA LEU A 14 -19.70 -12.76 21.52
C LEU A 14 -18.32 -12.09 21.48
N GLY A 15 -17.38 -12.68 22.19
CA GLY A 15 -15.98 -12.37 22.10
C GLY A 15 -15.51 -12.69 20.68
N MET A 16 -15.61 -11.71 19.78
CA MET A 16 -14.81 -11.73 18.57
C MET A 16 -13.35 -11.67 19.02
N SER A 17 -12.73 -12.84 19.09
CA SER A 17 -11.29 -12.95 19.17
C SER A 17 -10.74 -12.33 17.90
N ALA A 18 -10.47 -11.02 17.94
CA ALA A 18 -9.66 -10.37 16.95
C ALA A 18 -8.28 -11.02 17.07
N THR A 19 -8.05 -12.07 16.31
CA THR A 19 -6.72 -12.62 16.12
C THR A 19 -5.91 -11.47 15.53
N ALA A 20 -5.03 -10.89 16.34
CA ALA A 20 -4.06 -9.90 15.89
C ALA A 20 -3.35 -10.51 14.68
N GLN A 21 -3.68 -10.01 13.49
CA GLN A 21 -3.02 -10.48 12.28
C GLN A 21 -1.56 -10.06 12.40
N LYS A 22 -0.67 -11.05 12.31
CA LYS A 22 0.78 -10.78 12.28
C LYS A 22 1.09 -9.83 11.10
N LEU A 23 2.22 -9.15 11.15
CA LEU A 23 2.69 -8.21 10.12
C LEU A 23 2.76 -8.80 8.70
N ASP A 24 2.89 -10.11 8.59
CA ASP A 24 2.78 -10.86 7.33
C ASP A 24 1.38 -10.75 6.69
N LYS A 25 0.37 -10.41 7.48
CA LYS A 25 -0.97 -10.07 7.02
C LYS A 25 -1.21 -8.58 7.22
N PHE A 26 -0.65 -7.81 6.33
CA PHE A 26 -0.87 -6.38 6.20
C PHE A 26 -2.30 -6.00 6.60
N GLY A 27 -2.52 -5.13 7.53
CA GLY A 27 -3.85 -4.63 7.85
C GLY A 27 -4.14 -4.35 9.31
N ALA A 28 -3.85 -5.25 10.23
CA ALA A 28 -4.20 -5.04 11.63
C ALA A 28 -3.38 -3.90 12.29
N ASP A 29 -2.19 -3.63 11.76
CA ASP A 29 -1.22 -2.72 12.37
C ASP A 29 -1.17 -1.34 11.73
N LEU A 30 -1.95 -1.07 10.67
CA LEU A 30 -1.82 0.16 9.91
C LEU A 30 -2.70 1.31 10.37
N ALA A 31 -3.94 1.05 10.74
CA ALA A 31 -4.84 2.10 11.18
C ALA A 31 -4.80 2.23 12.71
N LYS A 32 -4.07 3.22 13.20
CA LYS A 32 -4.07 3.59 14.63
C LYS A 32 -5.05 4.71 14.87
N LYS A 33 -6.01 4.49 15.78
CA LYS A 33 -6.93 5.56 16.24
C LYS A 33 -6.89 5.65 17.74
N SER A 34 -6.80 6.87 18.26
CA SER A 34 -6.96 7.12 19.68
C SER A 34 -8.45 7.29 19.99
N VAL A 35 -8.99 6.41 20.83
CA VAL A 35 -10.35 6.52 21.36
C VAL A 35 -10.26 6.53 22.86
N MET A 36 -10.71 7.62 23.50
CA MET A 36 -10.67 7.81 24.97
C MET A 36 -9.26 7.58 25.57
N GLY A 37 -8.21 8.07 24.87
CA GLY A 37 -6.82 7.95 25.32
C GLY A 37 -6.19 6.56 25.14
N LYS A 38 -6.92 5.61 24.57
CA LYS A 38 -6.38 4.30 24.18
C LYS A 38 -6.14 4.22 22.69
N GLU A 39 -4.99 3.71 22.30
CA GLU A 39 -4.70 3.41 20.90
C GLU A 39 -5.46 2.15 20.48
N ILE A 40 -6.34 2.30 19.50
CA ILE A 40 -7.07 1.20 18.87
C ILE A 40 -6.55 1.06 17.45
N ARG A 41 -6.20 -0.16 17.05
CA ARG A 41 -5.80 -0.49 15.69
C ARG A 41 -7.02 -1.00 14.93
N VAL A 42 -7.37 -0.31 13.84
CA VAL A 42 -8.43 -0.72 12.94
C VAL A 42 -7.78 -1.43 11.75
N PRO A 43 -8.11 -2.70 11.49
CA PRO A 43 -7.55 -3.41 10.35
C PRO A 43 -8.02 -2.78 9.04
N TYR A 44 -7.16 -2.77 8.04
CA TYR A 44 -7.59 -2.45 6.69
C TYR A 44 -8.45 -3.60 6.16
N THR A 45 -9.60 -3.23 5.62
CA THR A 45 -10.59 -4.20 5.12
C THR A 45 -10.49 -4.41 3.64
N ASP A 46 -9.82 -3.52 2.93
CA ASP A 46 -9.55 -3.62 1.51
C ASP A 46 -8.04 -3.52 1.25
N MET A 47 -7.54 -4.50 0.52
CA MET A 47 -6.12 -4.70 0.31
C MET A 47 -5.86 -5.01 -1.16
N THR A 48 -4.90 -4.31 -1.74
CA THR A 48 -4.42 -4.55 -3.09
C THR A 48 -2.91 -4.72 -3.08
N SER A 49 -2.43 -5.82 -3.61
CA SER A 49 -1.00 -6.17 -3.63
C SER A 49 -0.48 -6.21 -5.05
N TYR A 50 0.76 -5.75 -5.22
CA TYR A 50 1.53 -5.88 -6.44
C TYR A 50 2.87 -6.57 -6.13
N PHE A 51 3.10 -7.71 -6.76
CA PHE A 51 4.35 -8.46 -6.70
C PHE A 51 5.19 -8.12 -7.93
N GLY A 52 6.35 -7.54 -7.69
CA GLY A 52 7.24 -7.10 -8.75
C GLY A 52 8.67 -7.59 -8.58
N PHE A 53 9.43 -7.47 -9.67
CA PHE A 53 10.87 -7.70 -9.70
C PHE A 53 11.52 -6.67 -10.61
N ILE A 54 12.57 -6.02 -10.11
CA ILE A 54 13.43 -5.14 -10.92
C ILE A 54 14.71 -5.88 -11.23
N LYS A 55 14.95 -6.10 -12.52
CA LYS A 55 16.20 -6.72 -12.97
C LYS A 55 17.37 -5.76 -12.81
N PRO A 56 18.55 -6.24 -12.46
CA PRO A 56 19.77 -5.43 -12.47
C PRO A 56 19.92 -4.68 -13.79
N GLY A 57 20.22 -3.37 -13.70
CA GLY A 57 20.38 -2.52 -14.89
C GLY A 57 19.09 -2.13 -15.61
N SER A 58 17.90 -2.44 -15.07
CA SER A 58 16.62 -1.99 -15.65
C SER A 58 16.58 -0.47 -15.80
N LYS A 59 16.01 -0.04 -16.94
CA LYS A 59 15.77 1.39 -17.18
C LYS A 59 14.71 1.90 -16.20
N PRO A 60 14.99 2.98 -15.43
CA PRO A 60 13.99 3.60 -14.58
C PRO A 60 12.95 4.35 -15.40
N ASP A 61 11.78 4.57 -14.81
CA ASP A 61 10.74 5.42 -15.39
C ASP A 61 11.18 6.89 -15.42
N GLU A 62 11.91 7.32 -14.39
CA GLU A 62 12.41 8.69 -14.24
C GLU A 62 13.73 8.69 -13.47
N VAL A 63 14.59 9.67 -13.73
CA VAL A 63 15.72 10.02 -12.85
C VAL A 63 15.40 11.33 -12.16
N LYS A 64 15.15 11.29 -10.85
CA LYS A 64 14.78 12.45 -10.05
C LYS A 64 15.82 12.66 -8.93
N ASN A 65 16.46 13.82 -8.93
CA ASN A 65 17.53 14.15 -7.97
C ASN A 65 18.65 13.10 -7.91
N GLY A 66 19.05 12.54 -9.06
CA GLY A 66 20.08 11.52 -9.17
C GLY A 66 19.64 10.10 -8.79
N LYS A 67 18.38 9.90 -8.40
CA LYS A 67 17.81 8.60 -8.04
C LYS A 67 16.99 8.00 -9.18
N LYS A 68 17.15 6.70 -9.40
CA LYS A 68 16.37 5.93 -10.36
C LYS A 68 14.99 5.63 -9.75
N MET A 69 13.96 6.28 -10.25
CA MET A 69 12.58 6.09 -9.78
C MET A 69 11.84 5.10 -10.66
N TYR A 70 11.06 4.26 -10.01
CA TYR A 70 10.11 3.34 -10.64
C TYR A 70 8.72 3.65 -10.09
N TYR A 71 7.66 3.44 -10.88
CA TYR A 71 6.31 3.81 -10.50
C TYR A 71 5.33 2.64 -10.63
N ILE A 72 4.43 2.58 -9.64
CA ILE A 72 3.21 1.78 -9.70
C ILE A 72 2.06 2.76 -9.68
N TYR A 73 1.26 2.78 -10.73
CA TYR A 73 0.09 3.63 -10.83
C TYR A 73 -1.08 3.00 -10.10
N VAL A 74 -1.88 3.84 -9.46
CA VAL A 74 -3.03 3.43 -8.65
C VAL A 74 -4.22 4.31 -9.01
N TRP A 75 -5.33 3.71 -9.39
CA TRP A 75 -6.60 4.40 -9.47
C TRP A 75 -7.36 4.23 -8.16
N ILE A 76 -7.72 5.33 -7.51
CA ILE A 76 -8.55 5.35 -6.31
C ILE A 76 -9.93 5.84 -6.70
N PRO A 77 -10.97 4.97 -6.62
CA PRO A 77 -12.29 5.27 -7.19
C PRO A 77 -13.18 6.12 -6.30
N VAL A 78 -12.87 6.25 -5.01
CA VAL A 78 -13.66 6.98 -4.03
C VAL A 78 -12.77 7.70 -3.04
N ALA A 79 -13.30 8.69 -2.33
CA ALA A 79 -12.56 9.32 -1.24
C ALA A 79 -12.31 8.30 -0.12
N ALA A 80 -11.06 8.24 0.36
CA ALA A 80 -10.66 7.37 1.45
C ALA A 80 -10.34 8.19 2.70
N PRO A 81 -10.77 7.76 3.90
CA PRO A 81 -10.40 8.43 5.14
C PRO A 81 -8.92 8.24 5.49
N GLU A 82 -8.36 7.11 5.06
CA GLU A 82 -6.97 6.76 5.26
C GLU A 82 -6.53 5.75 4.20
N ILE A 83 -5.25 5.82 3.82
CA ILE A 83 -4.59 4.83 2.97
C ILE A 83 -3.27 4.44 3.62
N GLY A 84 -3.02 3.13 3.70
CA GLY A 84 -1.73 2.59 4.06
C GLY A 84 -1.00 2.10 2.82
N ILE A 85 0.29 2.38 2.77
CA ILE A 85 1.19 1.88 1.73
C ILE A 85 2.39 1.26 2.40
N ARG A 86 2.71 0.04 2.00
CA ARG A 86 3.98 -0.57 2.39
C ARG A 86 4.72 -1.12 1.18
N MET A 87 6.05 -1.13 1.31
CA MET A 87 6.91 -1.83 0.36
C MET A 87 7.92 -2.68 1.12
N ILE A 88 8.03 -3.92 0.70
CA ILE A 88 8.95 -4.91 1.26
C ILE A 88 9.86 -5.42 0.16
N SER A 89 11.15 -5.45 0.40
CA SER A 89 12.15 -6.06 -0.50
C SER A 89 13.21 -6.79 0.35
N PRO A 90 13.51 -8.06 0.05
CA PRO A 90 12.85 -8.93 -0.92
C PRO A 90 11.45 -9.35 -0.45
N VAL A 91 10.65 -9.93 -1.35
CA VAL A 91 9.35 -10.53 -0.97
C VAL A 91 9.58 -11.68 0.00
N PRO A 92 8.99 -11.65 1.21
CA PRO A 92 9.17 -12.74 2.17
C PRO A 92 8.60 -14.07 1.64
N GLU A 93 9.25 -15.17 1.93
CA GLU A 93 8.87 -16.51 1.44
C GLU A 93 7.45 -16.95 1.82
N ASN A 94 6.95 -16.45 2.95
CA ASN A 94 5.58 -16.71 3.43
C ASN A 94 4.52 -15.83 2.75
N ASN A 95 4.92 -14.80 2.01
CA ASN A 95 4.03 -13.96 1.24
C ASN A 95 3.87 -14.51 -0.18
N LYS A 96 2.93 -15.42 -0.35
CA LYS A 96 2.60 -15.98 -1.67
C LYS A 96 1.50 -15.15 -2.33
N PRO A 97 1.65 -14.83 -3.63
CA PRO A 97 0.57 -14.16 -4.36
C PRO A 97 -0.67 -15.05 -4.45
N THR A 98 -1.82 -14.41 -4.50
CA THR A 98 -3.13 -15.02 -4.71
C THR A 98 -3.70 -14.57 -6.06
N ASP A 99 -4.81 -15.13 -6.48
CA ASP A 99 -5.56 -14.75 -7.69
C ASP A 99 -6.12 -13.31 -7.65
N LYS A 100 -6.12 -12.70 -6.47
CA LYS A 100 -6.53 -11.30 -6.26
C LYS A 100 -5.39 -10.30 -6.38
N ASP A 101 -4.17 -10.76 -6.42
CA ASP A 101 -2.98 -9.89 -6.47
C ASP A 101 -2.57 -9.60 -7.91
N TYR A 102 -1.86 -8.49 -8.09
CA TYR A 102 -1.20 -8.17 -9.35
C TYR A 102 0.22 -8.74 -9.33
N ILE A 103 0.57 -9.48 -10.35
CA ILE A 103 1.85 -10.19 -10.43
C ILE A 103 2.54 -9.78 -11.72
N SER A 104 3.74 -9.19 -11.62
CA SER A 104 4.51 -8.88 -12.82
C SER A 104 5.08 -10.16 -13.45
N PRO A 105 5.20 -10.22 -14.79
CA PRO A 105 5.87 -11.32 -15.45
C PRO A 105 7.31 -11.52 -14.95
N ASP A 106 8.01 -10.41 -14.66
CA ASP A 106 9.39 -10.46 -14.15
C ASP A 106 9.48 -11.05 -12.74
N PHE A 107 8.46 -10.87 -11.89
CA PHE A 107 8.42 -11.54 -10.59
C PHE A 107 8.35 -13.06 -10.77
N THR A 108 7.46 -13.53 -11.62
CA THR A 108 7.33 -14.98 -11.91
C THR A 108 8.59 -15.56 -12.55
N ALA A 109 9.17 -14.84 -13.50
CA ALA A 109 10.37 -15.29 -14.22
C ALA A 109 11.63 -15.34 -13.35
N ASN A 110 11.67 -14.57 -12.25
CA ASN A 110 12.81 -14.48 -11.34
C ASN A 110 12.50 -15.02 -9.95
N ALA A 111 11.50 -15.90 -9.79
CA ALA A 111 11.06 -16.44 -8.51
C ALA A 111 12.16 -17.19 -7.73
N ALA A 112 13.23 -17.65 -8.41
CA ALA A 112 14.38 -18.29 -7.79
C ALA A 112 15.35 -17.30 -7.13
N ASP A 113 15.30 -16.01 -7.48
CA ASP A 113 16.13 -14.98 -6.87
C ASP A 113 15.46 -14.47 -5.59
N THR A 114 15.81 -15.08 -4.47
CA THR A 114 15.38 -14.68 -3.13
C THR A 114 16.40 -13.82 -2.40
N LYS A 115 17.53 -13.49 -3.05
CA LYS A 115 18.66 -12.80 -2.41
C LYS A 115 18.77 -11.34 -2.79
N SER A 116 18.38 -10.98 -4.02
CA SER A 116 18.44 -9.59 -4.47
C SER A 116 17.34 -8.76 -3.83
N PHE A 117 17.72 -7.65 -3.24
CA PHE A 117 16.81 -6.70 -2.59
C PHE A 117 17.39 -5.28 -2.63
N PHE A 118 16.57 -4.31 -2.30
CA PHE A 118 17.00 -2.91 -2.16
C PHE A 118 16.43 -2.29 -0.87
N ASP A 119 17.11 -1.27 -0.41
CA ASP A 119 16.70 -0.41 0.70
C ASP A 119 15.56 0.49 0.20
N THR A 120 14.32 0.22 0.63
CA THR A 120 13.15 0.83 0.01
C THR A 120 12.95 2.28 0.45
N TRP A 121 12.85 3.19 -0.51
CA TRP A 121 12.35 4.54 -0.31
C TRP A 121 11.14 4.77 -1.18
N VAL A 122 10.02 5.13 -0.57
CA VAL A 122 8.71 5.19 -1.23
C VAL A 122 8.13 6.59 -1.18
N THR A 123 7.54 7.03 -2.28
CA THR A 123 6.73 8.25 -2.37
C THR A 123 5.30 7.89 -2.73
N PHE A 124 4.33 8.66 -2.24
CA PHE A 124 2.95 8.61 -2.70
C PHE A 124 2.58 9.95 -3.31
N GLU A 125 2.19 9.93 -4.57
CA GLU A 125 1.94 11.13 -5.36
C GLU A 125 0.56 11.06 -6.02
N ARG A 126 -0.09 12.24 -6.18
CA ARG A 126 -1.38 12.39 -6.87
C ARG A 126 -1.20 13.19 -8.15
N ALA A 127 -1.83 12.74 -9.23
CA ALA A 127 -1.94 13.50 -10.47
C ALA A 127 -2.97 14.61 -10.32
N GLU A 128 -2.63 15.83 -10.75
CA GLU A 128 -3.56 16.95 -10.76
C GLU A 128 -4.56 16.79 -11.93
N GLY A 129 -5.85 16.99 -11.65
CA GLY A 129 -6.89 17.11 -12.66
C GLY A 129 -7.33 15.82 -13.39
N ILE A 130 -6.88 14.63 -12.93
CA ILE A 130 -7.32 13.35 -13.49
C ILE A 130 -8.36 12.72 -12.56
N LEU A 131 -9.65 12.91 -12.88
CA LEU A 131 -10.79 12.48 -12.07
C LEU A 131 -11.63 11.39 -12.73
N LYS A 132 -11.23 10.91 -13.91
CA LYS A 132 -11.89 9.81 -14.64
C LYS A 132 -10.85 8.81 -15.07
N ILE A 133 -11.12 7.53 -14.87
CA ILE A 133 -10.17 6.47 -15.21
C ILE A 133 -9.94 6.39 -16.72
N GLU A 134 -10.95 6.74 -17.52
CA GLU A 134 -10.89 6.77 -18.99
C GLU A 134 -9.86 7.80 -19.49
N ASP A 135 -9.63 8.86 -18.73
CA ASP A 135 -8.67 9.92 -19.07
C ASP A 135 -7.20 9.53 -18.77
N VAL A 136 -7.00 8.49 -17.99
CA VAL A 136 -5.67 8.15 -17.45
C VAL A 136 -4.69 7.85 -18.59
N ALA A 137 -5.07 6.99 -19.54
CA ALA A 137 -4.18 6.59 -20.63
C ALA A 137 -3.65 7.77 -21.46
N THR A 138 -4.42 8.84 -21.58
CA THR A 138 -4.06 10.02 -22.38
C THR A 138 -3.38 11.11 -21.57
N LYS A 139 -3.79 11.31 -20.31
CA LYS A 139 -3.36 12.46 -19.50
C LYS A 139 -2.21 12.14 -18.54
N ALA A 140 -1.98 10.88 -18.17
CA ALA A 140 -0.99 10.52 -17.16
C ALA A 140 0.45 10.93 -17.54
N LYS A 141 0.79 10.87 -18.82
CA LYS A 141 2.15 11.22 -19.31
C LYS A 141 2.51 12.69 -19.13
N THR A 142 1.52 13.57 -19.15
CA THR A 142 1.72 15.03 -19.02
C THR A 142 1.20 15.56 -17.68
N ALA A 143 0.76 14.68 -16.81
CA ALA A 143 0.20 15.06 -15.53
C ALA A 143 1.26 15.73 -14.64
N LYS A 144 0.85 16.77 -13.94
CA LYS A 144 1.62 17.31 -12.83
C LYS A 144 1.35 16.45 -11.59
N TRP A 145 2.43 16.03 -10.94
CA TRP A 145 2.37 15.15 -9.77
C TRP A 145 2.68 15.93 -8.50
N THR A 146 1.81 15.78 -7.51
CA THR A 146 2.00 16.36 -6.18
C THR A 146 2.30 15.26 -5.18
N THR A 147 3.46 15.33 -4.53
CA THR A 147 3.85 14.40 -3.47
C THR A 147 3.00 14.65 -2.24
N ILE A 148 2.34 13.60 -1.75
CA ILE A 148 1.51 13.63 -0.54
C ILE A 148 2.34 13.22 0.66
N GLU A 149 3.12 12.13 0.55
CA GLU A 149 3.90 11.56 1.64
C GLU A 149 5.11 10.81 1.10
N THR A 150 6.14 10.66 1.93
CA THR A 150 7.35 9.87 1.66
C THR A 150 7.77 9.09 2.90
N ASN A 151 8.37 7.93 2.69
CA ASN A 151 8.96 7.14 3.78
C ASN A 151 10.14 6.31 3.24
N ASP A 152 11.24 6.27 3.96
CA ASP A 152 12.40 5.44 3.65
C ASP A 152 12.47 4.19 4.52
N ASP A 153 12.16 4.32 5.81
CA ASP A 153 12.27 3.25 6.80
C ASP A 153 11.07 3.21 7.72
N SER A 154 10.72 2.01 8.19
CA SER A 154 9.81 1.85 9.31
C SER A 154 10.28 0.76 10.26
N SER A 155 10.39 1.11 11.54
CA SER A 155 10.70 0.16 12.61
C SER A 155 9.62 -0.90 12.82
N GLU A 156 8.44 -0.69 12.25
CA GLU A 156 7.29 -1.62 12.31
C GLU A 156 7.36 -2.70 11.23
N MET A 157 8.25 -2.52 10.25
CA MET A 157 8.41 -3.45 9.14
C MET A 157 9.41 -4.58 9.47
N PRO A 158 9.27 -5.75 8.82
CA PRO A 158 10.24 -6.83 8.93
C PRO A 158 11.65 -6.37 8.57
N VAL A 159 12.64 -6.97 9.21
CA VAL A 159 14.04 -6.78 8.82
C VAL A 159 14.31 -7.42 7.47
N GLN A 160 15.21 -6.81 6.73
CA GLN A 160 15.75 -7.38 5.48
C GLN A 160 16.81 -8.45 5.78
N PRO A 161 17.25 -9.24 4.78
CA PRO A 161 18.31 -10.22 4.96
C PRO A 161 19.64 -9.64 5.47
N SER A 162 19.87 -8.34 5.28
CA SER A 162 20.99 -7.59 5.86
C SER A 162 20.91 -7.40 7.38
N GLY A 163 19.78 -7.73 8.01
CA GLY A 163 19.50 -7.43 9.42
C GLY A 163 18.98 -6.01 9.67
N SER A 164 18.83 -5.19 8.64
CA SER A 164 18.38 -3.81 8.73
C SER A 164 16.87 -3.68 8.51
N LYS A 165 16.26 -2.63 9.09
CA LYS A 165 14.82 -2.34 8.99
C LYS A 165 14.54 -1.37 7.83
N TYR A 166 15.00 -1.71 6.65
CA TYR A 166 14.97 -0.88 5.45
C TYR A 166 13.75 -1.13 4.56
N ASN A 167 12.59 -1.44 5.17
CA ASN A 167 11.32 -1.58 4.48
C ASN A 167 10.39 -0.42 4.83
N SER A 168 9.69 0.11 3.85
CA SER A 168 8.89 1.33 3.98
C SER A 168 7.45 1.05 4.37
N LEU A 169 6.88 1.93 5.21
CA LEU A 169 5.48 1.90 5.61
C LEU A 169 4.96 3.31 5.84
N MET A 170 3.91 3.69 5.12
CA MET A 170 3.19 4.95 5.28
C MET A 170 1.75 4.71 5.71
N ARG A 171 1.24 5.57 6.59
CA ARG A 171 -0.18 5.72 6.91
C ARG A 171 -0.57 7.17 6.63
N ILE A 172 -1.45 7.35 5.68
CA ILE A 172 -1.83 8.66 5.18
C ILE A 172 -3.29 8.89 5.54
N THR A 173 -3.53 9.73 6.53
CA THR A 173 -4.89 10.16 6.88
C THR A 173 -5.29 11.29 5.94
N SER A 174 -6.49 11.20 5.38
CA SER A 174 -7.05 12.27 4.55
C SER A 174 -7.26 13.54 5.35
N ASP A 175 -6.67 14.63 4.91
CA ASP A 175 -6.88 15.95 5.48
C ASP A 175 -7.81 16.77 4.59
N THR A 176 -9.07 16.90 5.01
CA THR A 176 -10.09 17.65 4.24
C THR A 176 -9.86 19.16 4.28
N SER A 177 -9.06 19.66 5.21
CA SER A 177 -8.69 21.09 5.29
C SER A 177 -7.53 21.44 4.36
N ASN A 178 -6.77 20.42 3.92
CA ASN A 178 -5.64 20.59 3.01
C ASN A 178 -5.88 19.83 1.70
N PRO A 179 -6.28 20.50 0.60
CA PRO A 179 -6.58 19.85 -0.67
C PRO A 179 -5.44 18.99 -1.23
N THR A 180 -4.18 19.30 -0.89
CA THR A 180 -3.02 18.52 -1.35
C THR A 180 -2.89 17.18 -0.62
N LYS A 181 -3.40 17.08 0.60
CA LYS A 181 -3.39 15.87 1.44
C LYS A 181 -4.73 15.16 1.51
N SER A 182 -5.75 15.66 0.81
CA SER A 182 -7.05 15.00 0.71
C SER A 182 -6.94 13.76 -0.18
N LEU A 183 -7.36 12.60 0.34
CA LEU A 183 -7.41 11.33 -0.39
C LEU A 183 -8.75 11.23 -1.14
N VAL A 184 -8.85 11.92 -2.25
CA VAL A 184 -10.05 11.95 -3.11
C VAL A 184 -9.93 10.95 -4.26
N MET A 185 -11.02 10.75 -5.00
CA MET A 185 -11.00 9.97 -6.24
C MET A 185 -9.98 10.55 -7.23
N GLY A 186 -9.22 9.70 -7.90
CA GLY A 186 -8.25 10.13 -8.90
C GLY A 186 -7.13 9.15 -9.18
N LEU A 187 -6.20 9.62 -10.01
CA LEU A 187 -4.97 8.90 -10.33
C LEU A 187 -3.88 9.23 -9.31
N TYR A 188 -3.28 8.18 -8.79
CA TYR A 188 -2.13 8.23 -7.90
C TYR A 188 -0.99 7.38 -8.44
N ARG A 189 0.21 7.54 -7.86
CA ARG A 189 1.31 6.61 -8.08
C ARG A 189 2.12 6.40 -6.80
N ILE A 190 2.59 5.20 -6.64
CA ILE A 190 3.59 4.82 -5.66
C ILE A 190 4.93 4.87 -6.40
N GLY A 191 5.73 5.89 -6.12
CA GLY A 191 7.11 5.95 -6.60
C GLY A 191 8.02 5.22 -5.64
N PHE A 192 9.01 4.49 -6.15
CA PHE A 192 9.98 3.83 -5.30
C PHE A 192 11.38 3.86 -5.90
N THR A 193 12.35 3.85 -4.99
CA THR A 193 13.77 3.87 -5.29
C THR A 193 14.54 3.28 -4.11
N THR A 194 15.87 3.29 -4.14
CA THR A 194 16.69 3.00 -2.96
C THR A 194 17.06 4.28 -2.23
N TYR A 195 17.16 4.21 -0.89
CA TYR A 195 17.51 5.37 -0.05
C TYR A 195 18.88 5.96 -0.42
N LYS A 196 19.91 5.12 -0.50
CA LYS A 196 21.23 5.54 -0.99
C LYS A 196 21.27 5.51 -2.53
N THR A 197 22.24 6.17 -3.11
CA THR A 197 22.56 5.97 -4.52
C THR A 197 22.98 4.53 -4.74
N GLY A 198 22.29 3.83 -5.62
CA GLY A 198 22.53 2.40 -5.88
C GLY A 198 21.52 1.88 -6.89
N GLU A 199 21.57 0.60 -7.14
CA GLU A 199 20.64 -0.07 -8.03
C GLU A 199 19.39 -0.52 -7.26
N VAL A 200 18.23 -0.21 -7.81
CA VAL A 200 16.99 -0.88 -7.42
C VAL A 200 16.96 -2.21 -8.14
N GLN A 201 17.03 -3.30 -7.39
CA GLN A 201 17.04 -4.66 -7.97
C GLN A 201 16.44 -5.68 -7.01
N GLY A 202 15.88 -6.76 -7.56
CA GLY A 202 15.30 -7.84 -6.80
C GLY A 202 13.79 -7.78 -6.69
N SER A 203 13.24 -8.74 -5.93
CA SER A 203 11.79 -8.82 -5.72
C SER A 203 11.29 -7.78 -4.73
N PHE A 204 10.06 -7.35 -4.94
CA PHE A 204 9.37 -6.46 -4.01
C PHE A 204 7.87 -6.75 -3.96
N LEU A 205 7.28 -6.46 -2.81
CA LEU A 205 5.84 -6.47 -2.57
C LEU A 205 5.40 -5.05 -2.20
N ALA A 206 4.66 -4.41 -3.10
CA ALA A 206 3.98 -3.16 -2.82
C ALA A 206 2.51 -3.45 -2.47
N GLN A 207 2.03 -2.88 -1.37
CA GLN A 207 0.64 -3.06 -0.96
C GLN A 207 0.01 -1.71 -0.63
N LEU A 208 -1.24 -1.57 -1.06
CA LEU A 208 -2.12 -0.48 -0.71
C LEU A 208 -3.28 -1.04 0.09
N GLY A 209 -3.56 -0.45 1.24
CA GLY A 209 -4.66 -0.85 2.10
C GLY A 209 -5.53 0.33 2.50
N ALA A 210 -6.82 0.07 2.73
CA ALA A 210 -7.78 1.05 3.22
C ALA A 210 -8.71 0.46 4.27
N PRO A 211 -9.19 1.26 5.26
CA PRO A 211 -10.16 0.81 6.25
C PRO A 211 -11.58 0.69 5.70
N ILE A 212 -11.80 1.09 4.46
CA ILE A 212 -13.05 0.95 3.72
C ILE A 212 -12.81 0.23 2.40
N LYS A 213 -13.86 -0.35 1.83
CA LYS A 213 -13.79 -0.90 0.47
C LYS A 213 -13.55 0.21 -0.56
N LEU A 214 -12.67 -0.07 -1.50
CA LEU A 214 -12.38 0.79 -2.66
C LEU A 214 -12.85 0.08 -3.95
N PRO A 215 -14.16 -0.01 -4.21
CA PRO A 215 -14.69 -0.77 -5.34
C PRO A 215 -14.23 -0.14 -6.67
N GLY A 216 -13.53 -0.92 -7.48
CA GLY A 216 -12.93 -0.42 -8.72
C GLY A 216 -11.53 0.19 -8.55
N VAL A 217 -10.88 -0.05 -7.40
CA VAL A 217 -9.44 0.22 -7.27
C VAL A 217 -8.67 -0.58 -8.30
N SER A 218 -7.61 0.00 -8.82
CA SER A 218 -6.79 -0.63 -9.85
C SER A 218 -5.33 -0.27 -9.67
N VAL A 219 -4.45 -1.20 -10.00
CA VAL A 219 -3.00 -1.05 -9.88
C VAL A 219 -2.33 -1.55 -11.16
N ALA A 220 -1.35 -0.81 -11.66
CA ALA A 220 -0.58 -1.18 -12.85
C ALA A 220 0.78 -0.46 -12.88
N VAL A 221 1.75 -1.02 -13.59
CA VAL A 221 3.04 -0.33 -13.88
C VAL A 221 2.93 0.62 -15.07
N LYS A 222 1.86 0.50 -15.87
CA LYS A 222 1.57 1.43 -16.95
C LYS A 222 0.20 2.05 -16.74
N PRO A 223 0.06 3.36 -16.86
CA PRO A 223 -1.22 4.03 -16.63
C PRO A 223 -2.36 3.51 -17.52
N GLU A 224 -2.05 3.15 -18.77
CA GLU A 224 -3.01 2.63 -19.75
C GLU A 224 -3.66 1.29 -19.34
N ASP A 225 -3.00 0.51 -18.49
CA ASP A 225 -3.51 -0.81 -18.05
C ASP A 225 -4.49 -0.69 -16.88
N LEU A 226 -4.60 0.48 -16.25
CA LEU A 226 -5.45 0.66 -15.06
C LEU A 226 -6.93 0.39 -15.33
N LEU A 227 -7.43 0.75 -16.50
CA LEU A 227 -8.84 0.50 -16.83
C LEU A 227 -9.15 -1.00 -16.92
N ALA A 228 -8.25 -1.77 -17.53
CA ALA A 228 -8.38 -3.23 -17.66
C ALA A 228 -8.22 -3.96 -16.33
N ASN A 229 -7.43 -3.40 -15.42
CA ASN A 229 -7.12 -3.98 -14.10
C ASN A 229 -8.12 -3.58 -13.00
N ARG A 230 -9.21 -2.91 -13.34
CA ARG A 230 -10.22 -2.45 -12.39
C ARG A 230 -10.94 -3.63 -11.71
N ARG A 231 -11.01 -3.61 -10.37
CA ARG A 231 -11.62 -4.68 -9.54
C ARG A 231 -12.83 -4.19 -8.75
#